data_a661a8e613062c360f25174bf2f0e387
#
_entry.id   a661a8e613062c360f25174bf2f0e387
#
_cell.length_a   1.000
_cell.length_b   1.000
_cell.length_c   1.000
_cell.angle_alpha   90.00
_cell.angle_beta   90.00
_cell.angle_gamma   90.00
#
_symmetry.space_group_name_H-M   'P 1'
#
loop_
_entity.id
_entity.type
_entity.pdbx_description
1 polymer ?
#
loop_
_entity_poly.entity_id
_entity_poly.type
_entity_poly.pdbx_seq_one_letter_code
_entity_poly.pdbx_strand_id
1 'polypeptide(L)'
;MDGYPRQRKQNSASSPSTRLLVARHGQSEWNAIGRWQGQADVPLSDEGMRQAAGAGLLLGTVGAVWSSDLERASLTAAIIAEIIGIGPVLIDPRLRETNVGPWEGLTHDEVETSWPGFLEEHRRPDGFEPYDDAARRMIAAFVDIAAQSPGEEVLVISHGGVIRAVRRLLGATDARMSNLSASWFDVRGTAVTAGDVVDLADAAPTGTAL
;
A
#
# COMPACT_ATOMS: atom_id res chain seq x y z
N MET A 1 14.31 27.55 -55.19
CA MET A 1 13.74 28.10 -53.93
C MET A 1 13.11 26.95 -53.17
N ASP A 2 13.90 26.28 -52.35
CA ASP A 2 13.48 25.06 -51.71
C ASP A 2 13.01 25.33 -50.30
N GLY A 3 11.71 25.18 -50.10
CA GLY A 3 11.04 25.32 -48.82
C GLY A 3 11.15 24.01 -48.02
N TYR A 4 12.09 23.92 -47.07
CA TYR A 4 12.15 22.84 -46.09
C TYR A 4 10.95 22.91 -45.15
N PRO A 5 10.19 21.81 -44.93
CA PRO A 5 9.16 21.78 -43.91
C PRO A 5 9.80 21.78 -42.53
N ARG A 6 9.48 22.80 -41.73
CA ARG A 6 9.84 22.87 -40.29
C ARG A 6 9.19 21.68 -39.58
N GLN A 7 10.00 20.76 -39.08
CA GLN A 7 9.55 19.74 -38.17
C GLN A 7 8.98 20.42 -36.92
N ARG A 8 7.69 20.24 -36.70
CA ARG A 8 7.07 20.54 -35.37
C ARG A 8 7.76 19.69 -34.31
N LYS A 9 8.53 20.34 -33.43
CA LYS A 9 8.93 19.72 -32.17
C LYS A 9 7.64 19.31 -31.47
N GLN A 10 7.39 18.02 -31.39
CA GLN A 10 6.40 17.50 -30.47
C GLN A 10 6.90 17.83 -29.07
N ASN A 11 6.30 18.82 -28.43
CA ASN A 11 6.40 18.99 -26.98
C ASN A 11 5.77 17.72 -26.38
N SER A 12 6.60 16.80 -25.92
CA SER A 12 6.18 15.75 -25.01
C SER A 12 5.81 16.46 -23.69
N ALA A 13 4.55 16.86 -23.57
CA ALA A 13 4.00 17.22 -22.28
C ALA A 13 4.22 15.99 -21.38
N SER A 14 5.11 16.11 -20.38
CA SER A 14 5.32 15.06 -19.41
C SER A 14 3.96 14.76 -18.76
N SER A 15 3.53 13.49 -18.84
CA SER A 15 2.30 13.06 -18.17
C SER A 15 2.32 13.53 -16.71
N PRO A 16 1.21 14.07 -16.19
CA PRO A 16 1.15 14.51 -14.80
C PRO A 16 1.53 13.36 -13.87
N SER A 17 2.30 13.64 -12.83
CA SER A 17 2.64 12.66 -11.80
C SER A 17 1.46 12.47 -10.88
N THR A 18 1.03 11.24 -10.66
CA THR A 18 0.06 10.87 -9.62
C THR A 18 0.83 10.44 -8.39
N ARG A 19 0.41 10.89 -7.21
CA ARG A 19 1.02 10.52 -5.94
C ARG A 19 0.11 9.54 -5.19
N LEU A 20 0.65 8.39 -4.84
CA LEU A 20 -0.07 7.38 -4.08
C LEU A 20 0.43 7.39 -2.63
N LEU A 21 -0.45 7.65 -1.69
CA LEU A 21 -0.20 7.43 -0.26
C LEU A 21 -0.66 6.01 0.07
N VAL A 22 0.28 5.09 0.17
CA VAL A 22 -0.02 3.66 0.36
C VAL A 22 0.17 3.29 1.81
N ALA A 23 -0.93 3.06 2.52
CA ALA A 23 -0.96 2.80 3.95
C ALA A 23 -1.22 1.31 4.26
N ARG A 24 -0.61 0.82 5.33
CA ARG A 24 -0.98 -0.45 5.93
C ARG A 24 -2.31 -0.28 6.67
N HIS A 25 -3.19 -1.27 6.57
CA HIS A 25 -4.46 -1.34 7.31
C HIS A 25 -4.28 -1.18 8.84
N GLY A 26 -5.34 -0.83 9.56
CA GLY A 26 -5.41 -0.80 11.01
C GLY A 26 -5.12 -2.18 11.64
N GLN A 27 -4.97 -2.25 12.96
CA GLN A 27 -4.71 -3.51 13.64
C GLN A 27 -5.84 -4.52 13.38
N SER A 28 -5.49 -5.74 12.94
CA SER A 28 -6.41 -6.88 12.86
C SER A 28 -6.33 -7.72 14.12
N GLU A 29 -7.30 -8.62 14.33
CA GLU A 29 -7.29 -9.57 15.44
C GLU A 29 -6.01 -10.41 15.49
N TRP A 30 -5.50 -10.88 14.33
CA TRP A 30 -4.27 -11.65 14.28
C TRP A 30 -3.01 -10.79 14.46
N ASN A 31 -3.05 -9.49 14.15
CA ASN A 31 -1.96 -8.61 14.53
C ASN A 31 -1.83 -8.51 16.05
N ALA A 32 -2.96 -8.44 16.78
CA ALA A 32 -2.97 -8.33 18.22
C ALA A 32 -2.32 -9.53 18.94
N ILE A 33 -2.38 -10.71 18.31
CA ILE A 33 -1.83 -11.97 18.87
C ILE A 33 -0.61 -12.50 18.10
N GLY A 34 -0.02 -11.69 17.19
CA GLY A 34 1.23 -12.01 16.52
C GLY A 34 1.19 -13.17 15.53
N ARG A 35 0.06 -13.41 14.86
CA ARG A 35 -0.07 -14.45 13.83
C ARG A 35 0.21 -13.93 12.43
N TRP A 36 0.87 -14.74 11.60
CA TRP A 36 1.02 -14.50 10.18
C TRP A 36 -0.34 -14.55 9.49
N GLN A 37 -0.68 -13.52 8.72
CA GLN A 37 -2.00 -13.42 8.12
C GLN A 37 -2.02 -13.83 6.65
N GLY A 38 -0.99 -13.44 5.89
CA GLY A 38 -1.01 -13.66 4.46
C GLY A 38 -2.30 -13.12 3.83
N GLN A 39 -3.01 -13.99 3.11
CA GLN A 39 -4.27 -13.67 2.45
C GLN A 39 -5.52 -14.22 3.20
N ALA A 40 -5.35 -14.72 4.43
CA ALA A 40 -6.48 -15.00 5.30
C ALA A 40 -7.32 -13.73 5.52
N ASP A 41 -8.62 -13.90 5.48
CA ASP A 41 -9.55 -12.78 5.63
C ASP A 41 -9.92 -12.59 7.10
N VAL A 42 -9.03 -11.88 7.81
CA VAL A 42 -9.10 -11.63 9.25
C VAL A 42 -9.62 -10.21 9.48
N PRO A 43 -10.64 -10.01 10.34
CA PRO A 43 -11.23 -8.70 10.58
C PRO A 43 -10.30 -7.75 11.34
N LEU A 44 -10.63 -6.46 11.32
CA LEU A 44 -10.03 -5.47 12.20
C LEU A 44 -10.39 -5.78 13.66
N SER A 45 -9.46 -5.47 14.57
CA SER A 45 -9.78 -5.37 16.00
C SER A 45 -10.46 -4.02 16.31
N ASP A 46 -11.06 -3.90 17.50
CA ASP A 46 -11.61 -2.62 17.98
C ASP A 46 -10.55 -1.50 17.96
N GLU A 47 -9.30 -1.85 18.26
CA GLU A 47 -8.16 -0.93 18.16
C GLU A 47 -7.92 -0.51 16.72
N GLY A 48 -7.96 -1.45 15.77
CA GLY A 48 -7.79 -1.15 14.34
C GLY A 48 -8.85 -0.21 13.80
N MET A 49 -10.10 -0.36 14.23
CA MET A 49 -11.18 0.57 13.87
C MET A 49 -10.92 1.98 14.42
N ARG A 50 -10.46 2.09 15.68
CA ARG A 50 -10.07 3.39 16.27
C ARG A 50 -8.88 4.04 15.56
N GLN A 51 -7.88 3.25 15.18
CA GLN A 51 -6.72 3.71 14.39
C GLN A 51 -7.18 4.25 13.03
N ALA A 52 -8.05 3.53 12.32
CA ALA A 52 -8.58 3.98 11.04
C ALA A 52 -9.35 5.31 11.17
N ALA A 53 -10.19 5.44 12.21
CA ALA A 53 -10.90 6.67 12.48
C ALA A 53 -9.95 7.85 12.79
N GLY A 54 -8.92 7.61 13.62
CA GLY A 54 -7.89 8.61 13.92
C GLY A 54 -7.16 9.08 12.67
N ALA A 55 -6.75 8.15 11.80
CA ALA A 55 -6.09 8.47 10.54
C ALA A 55 -6.99 9.30 9.60
N GLY A 56 -8.30 8.99 9.53
CA GLY A 56 -9.24 9.76 8.73
C GLY A 56 -9.37 11.22 9.18
N LEU A 57 -9.26 11.50 10.48
CA LEU A 57 -9.30 12.86 11.02
C LEU A 57 -8.03 13.68 10.73
N LEU A 58 -6.91 13.00 10.45
CA LEU A 58 -5.61 13.64 10.19
C LEU A 58 -5.33 13.80 8.69
N LEU A 59 -5.99 13.00 7.85
CA LEU A 59 -5.81 13.06 6.40
C LEU A 59 -6.51 14.28 5.81
N GLY A 60 -5.82 14.91 4.86
CA GLY A 60 -6.43 15.91 3.99
C GLY A 60 -7.31 15.29 2.90
N THR A 61 -7.80 16.12 2.00
CA THR A 61 -8.58 15.69 0.84
C THR A 61 -7.69 14.91 -0.14
N VAL A 62 -8.19 13.78 -0.63
CA VAL A 62 -7.57 12.97 -1.70
C VAL A 62 -8.52 12.86 -2.88
N GLY A 63 -8.02 12.56 -4.09
CA GLY A 63 -8.85 12.42 -5.28
C GLY A 63 -9.64 11.11 -5.31
N ALA A 64 -9.09 10.04 -4.74
CA ALA A 64 -9.74 8.74 -4.67
C ALA A 64 -9.20 7.89 -3.51
N VAL A 65 -9.97 6.88 -3.11
CA VAL A 65 -9.57 5.88 -2.12
C VAL A 65 -9.65 4.49 -2.75
N TRP A 66 -8.53 3.78 -2.74
CA TRP A 66 -8.40 2.40 -3.20
C TRP A 66 -8.04 1.47 -2.05
N SER A 67 -8.41 0.20 -2.17
CA SER A 67 -8.09 -0.80 -1.16
C SER A 67 -7.88 -2.20 -1.73
N SER A 68 -7.06 -3.00 -1.03
CA SER A 68 -7.14 -4.45 -1.09
C SER A 68 -8.56 -4.91 -0.73
N ASP A 69 -8.99 -6.02 -1.29
CA ASP A 69 -10.30 -6.65 -1.02
C ASP A 69 -10.33 -7.46 0.29
N LEU A 70 -9.20 -7.62 0.99
CA LEU A 70 -9.19 -8.27 2.31
C LEU A 70 -9.87 -7.37 3.34
N GLU A 71 -10.76 -7.94 4.16
CA GLU A 71 -11.67 -7.21 5.05
C GLU A 71 -10.96 -6.16 5.91
N ARG A 72 -9.82 -6.50 6.52
CA ARG A 72 -9.05 -5.54 7.34
C ARG A 72 -8.59 -4.29 6.58
N ALA A 73 -8.31 -4.43 5.28
CA ALA A 73 -7.91 -3.29 4.45
C ALA A 73 -9.13 -2.53 3.93
N SER A 74 -10.14 -3.23 3.42
CA SER A 74 -11.36 -2.60 2.88
C SER A 74 -12.15 -1.87 3.97
N LEU A 75 -12.24 -2.43 5.18
CA LEU A 75 -12.89 -1.76 6.30
C LEU A 75 -12.08 -0.55 6.79
N THR A 76 -10.74 -0.64 6.85
CA THR A 76 -9.88 0.53 7.13
C THR A 76 -10.15 1.65 6.13
N ALA A 77 -10.19 1.32 4.84
CA ALA A 77 -10.43 2.29 3.77
C ALA A 77 -11.83 2.89 3.87
N ALA A 78 -12.86 2.08 4.17
CA ALA A 78 -14.23 2.54 4.30
C ALA A 78 -14.39 3.55 5.45
N ILE A 79 -13.81 3.27 6.62
CA ILE A 79 -13.83 4.17 7.78
C ILE A 79 -13.16 5.50 7.44
N ILE A 80 -11.97 5.46 6.82
CA ILE A 80 -11.25 6.68 6.43
C ILE A 80 -12.05 7.46 5.39
N ALA A 81 -12.54 6.79 4.34
CA ALA A 81 -13.29 7.39 3.24
C ALA A 81 -14.57 8.10 3.73
N GLU A 82 -15.28 7.50 4.68
CA GLU A 82 -16.46 8.12 5.31
C GLU A 82 -16.10 9.43 6.03
N ILE A 83 -15.00 9.43 6.79
CA ILE A 83 -14.56 10.60 7.57
C ILE A 83 -14.11 11.74 6.66
N ILE A 84 -13.35 11.46 5.61
CA ILE A 84 -12.87 12.49 4.68
C ILE A 84 -13.91 12.86 3.61
N GLY A 85 -15.05 12.19 3.56
CA GLY A 85 -16.15 12.47 2.63
C GLY A 85 -15.85 12.08 1.18
N ILE A 86 -15.02 11.06 0.95
CA ILE A 86 -14.62 10.59 -0.38
C ILE A 86 -15.08 9.15 -0.60
N GLY A 87 -15.74 8.88 -1.71
CA GLY A 87 -16.18 7.53 -2.06
C GLY A 87 -16.74 7.44 -3.47
N PRO A 88 -17.00 6.23 -3.94
CA PRO A 88 -16.83 4.95 -3.26
C PRO A 88 -15.37 4.53 -3.10
N VAL A 89 -15.07 3.61 -2.15
CA VAL A 89 -13.78 2.91 -2.09
C VAL A 89 -13.69 1.95 -3.26
N LEU A 90 -12.60 2.07 -4.02
CA LEU A 90 -12.33 1.21 -5.18
C LEU A 90 -11.46 0.03 -4.75
N ILE A 91 -11.77 -1.17 -5.26
CA ILE A 91 -11.13 -2.41 -4.82
C ILE A 91 -10.25 -2.99 -5.92
N ASP A 92 -9.01 -3.39 -5.55
CA ASP A 92 -8.11 -4.12 -6.44
C ASP A 92 -7.42 -5.26 -5.69
N PRO A 93 -7.68 -6.55 -6.05
CA PRO A 93 -7.06 -7.71 -5.40
C PRO A 93 -5.53 -7.77 -5.54
N ARG A 94 -4.94 -7.05 -6.49
CA ARG A 94 -3.48 -6.93 -6.64
C ARG A 94 -2.82 -6.19 -5.47
N LEU A 95 -3.61 -5.49 -4.63
CA LEU A 95 -3.17 -4.82 -3.41
C LEU A 95 -3.14 -5.74 -2.19
N ARG A 96 -3.52 -7.02 -2.30
CA ARG A 96 -3.46 -8.01 -1.21
C ARG A 96 -2.06 -8.16 -0.64
N GLU A 97 -1.99 -8.62 0.62
CA GLU A 97 -0.74 -9.04 1.26
C GLU A 97 -0.07 -10.17 0.47
N THR A 98 1.22 -10.35 0.71
CA THR A 98 1.97 -11.52 0.26
C THR A 98 1.30 -12.78 0.79
N ASN A 99 1.02 -13.76 -0.08
CA ASN A 99 0.56 -15.06 0.36
C ASN A 99 1.70 -15.75 1.14
N VAL A 100 1.45 -16.08 2.40
CA VAL A 100 2.47 -16.68 3.27
C VAL A 100 2.43 -18.22 3.28
N GLY A 101 1.54 -18.81 2.45
CA GLY A 101 1.42 -20.26 2.32
C GLY A 101 1.14 -20.94 3.65
N PRO A 102 1.86 -22.02 3.98
CA PRO A 102 1.61 -22.80 5.20
C PRO A 102 1.92 -22.04 6.52
N TRP A 103 2.45 -20.83 6.47
CA TRP A 103 2.64 -20.00 7.67
C TRP A 103 1.37 -19.24 8.08
N GLU A 104 0.33 -19.26 7.24
CA GLU A 104 -0.94 -18.59 7.53
C GLU A 104 -1.56 -19.12 8.84
N GLY A 105 -1.89 -18.21 9.74
CA GLY A 105 -2.45 -18.51 11.06
C GLY A 105 -1.43 -18.90 12.14
N LEU A 106 -0.16 -19.11 11.79
CA LEU A 106 0.87 -19.49 12.76
C LEU A 106 1.47 -18.25 13.44
N THR A 107 1.88 -18.41 14.68
CA THR A 107 2.75 -17.46 15.37
C THR A 107 4.21 -17.63 14.93
N HIS A 108 5.07 -16.69 15.31
CA HIS A 108 6.51 -16.79 15.04
C HIS A 108 7.13 -18.06 15.63
N ASP A 109 6.75 -18.42 16.87
CA ASP A 109 7.26 -19.60 17.57
C ASP A 109 6.77 -20.90 16.95
N GLU A 110 5.51 -20.95 16.49
CA GLU A 110 4.93 -22.09 15.76
C GLU A 110 5.64 -22.29 14.41
N VAL A 111 5.98 -21.20 13.72
CA VAL A 111 6.80 -21.25 12.48
C VAL A 111 8.19 -21.79 12.78
N GLU A 112 8.89 -21.27 13.80
CA GLU A 112 10.23 -21.72 14.14
C GLU A 112 10.25 -23.18 14.57
N THR A 113 9.20 -23.66 15.26
CA THR A 113 9.05 -25.05 15.61
C THR A 113 8.88 -25.97 14.41
N SER A 114 8.09 -25.54 13.43
CA SER A 114 7.73 -26.37 12.25
C SER A 114 8.75 -26.26 11.12
N TRP A 115 9.45 -25.13 11.02
CA TRP A 115 10.52 -24.83 10.04
C TRP A 115 11.74 -24.22 10.73
N PRO A 116 12.50 -25.00 11.52
CA PRO A 116 13.62 -24.46 12.29
C PRO A 116 14.66 -23.74 11.42
N GLY A 117 15.04 -22.53 11.81
CA GLY A 117 16.03 -21.70 11.14
C GLY A 117 15.53 -20.99 9.87
N PHE A 118 14.29 -21.23 9.39
CA PHE A 118 13.81 -20.60 8.16
C PHE A 118 13.70 -19.09 8.30
N LEU A 119 13.29 -18.60 9.48
CA LEU A 119 13.16 -17.16 9.72
C LEU A 119 14.51 -16.47 9.75
N GLU A 120 15.50 -17.05 10.45
CA GLU A 120 16.86 -16.53 10.56
C GLU A 120 17.59 -16.52 9.21
N GLU A 121 17.47 -17.60 8.45
CA GLU A 121 18.09 -17.77 7.13
C GLU A 121 17.29 -17.09 6.01
N HIS A 122 16.21 -16.39 6.33
CA HIS A 122 15.31 -15.76 5.36
C HIS A 122 14.74 -16.74 4.30
N ARG A 123 14.66 -18.03 4.62
CA ARG A 123 14.00 -19.04 3.77
C ARG A 123 12.49 -18.95 3.91
N ARG A 124 11.79 -19.40 2.88
CA ARG A 124 10.33 -19.48 2.83
C ARG A 124 9.90 -20.87 2.40
N PRO A 125 8.76 -21.38 2.94
CA PRO A 125 8.26 -22.71 2.57
C PRO A 125 7.67 -22.68 1.15
N ASP A 126 7.47 -23.87 0.60
CA ASP A 126 6.73 -24.03 -0.65
C ASP A 126 5.31 -23.46 -0.49
N GLY A 127 4.82 -22.77 -1.52
CA GLY A 127 3.54 -22.08 -1.49
C GLY A 127 3.57 -20.66 -0.92
N PHE A 128 4.72 -20.21 -0.39
CA PHE A 128 4.91 -18.80 -0.06
C PHE A 128 5.12 -17.98 -1.35
N GLU A 129 4.35 -16.91 -1.53
CA GLU A 129 4.49 -16.01 -2.69
C GLU A 129 5.86 -15.30 -2.65
N PRO A 130 6.69 -15.37 -3.71
CA PRO A 130 7.91 -14.60 -3.76
C PRO A 130 7.64 -13.11 -3.58
N TYR A 131 8.40 -12.44 -2.70
CA TYR A 131 8.20 -11.01 -2.44
C TYR A 131 8.29 -10.14 -3.68
N ASP A 132 9.16 -10.52 -4.64
CA ASP A 132 9.26 -9.80 -5.90
C ASP A 132 8.01 -9.93 -6.77
N ASP A 133 7.31 -11.06 -6.73
CA ASP A 133 6.09 -11.27 -7.49
C ASP A 133 4.94 -10.47 -6.85
N ALA A 134 4.84 -10.49 -5.51
CA ALA A 134 3.92 -9.64 -4.76
C ALA A 134 4.15 -8.14 -5.08
N ALA A 135 5.42 -7.71 -5.10
CA ALA A 135 5.78 -6.34 -5.45
C ALA A 135 5.40 -5.99 -6.90
N ARG A 136 5.67 -6.87 -7.87
CA ARG A 136 5.34 -6.63 -9.28
C ARG A 136 3.85 -6.49 -9.51
N ARG A 137 3.00 -7.35 -8.89
CA ARG A 137 1.53 -7.22 -9.03
C ARG A 137 1.02 -5.92 -8.44
N MET A 138 1.58 -5.49 -7.30
CA MET A 138 1.19 -4.23 -6.67
C MET A 138 1.65 -3.01 -7.47
N ILE A 139 2.85 -3.02 -8.06
CA ILE A 139 3.32 -1.97 -8.96
C ILE A 139 2.43 -1.86 -10.19
N ALA A 140 1.98 -2.99 -10.76
CA ALA A 140 1.03 -2.96 -11.87
C ALA A 140 -0.31 -2.30 -11.46
N ALA A 141 -0.80 -2.57 -10.23
CA ALA A 141 -1.98 -1.87 -9.71
C ALA A 141 -1.72 -0.36 -9.57
N PHE A 142 -0.55 0.07 -9.08
CA PHE A 142 -0.21 1.49 -8.96
C PHE A 142 -0.25 2.23 -10.29
N VAL A 143 0.26 1.61 -11.36
CA VAL A 143 0.22 2.18 -12.71
C VAL A 143 -1.22 2.37 -13.18
N ASP A 144 -2.07 1.37 -12.98
CA ASP A 144 -3.48 1.44 -13.39
C ASP A 144 -4.29 2.44 -12.55
N ILE A 145 -4.04 2.53 -11.25
CA ILE A 145 -4.64 3.52 -10.35
C ILE A 145 -4.25 4.93 -10.78
N ALA A 146 -2.96 5.16 -11.03
CA ALA A 146 -2.48 6.46 -11.48
C ALA A 146 -3.04 6.89 -12.84
N ALA A 147 -3.27 5.94 -13.74
CA ALA A 147 -3.89 6.22 -15.03
C ALA A 147 -5.37 6.65 -14.90
N GLN A 148 -6.04 6.24 -13.81
CA GLN A 148 -7.43 6.62 -13.52
C GLN A 148 -7.55 7.93 -12.72
N SER A 149 -6.46 8.40 -12.10
CA SER A 149 -6.41 9.62 -11.28
C SER A 149 -5.22 10.51 -11.65
N PRO A 150 -5.12 10.97 -12.92
CA PRO A 150 -3.91 11.66 -13.41
C PRO A 150 -3.69 13.00 -12.70
N GLY A 151 -2.53 13.12 -12.04
CA GLY A 151 -2.12 14.34 -11.34
C GLY A 151 -2.70 14.51 -9.94
N GLU A 152 -3.41 13.55 -9.41
CA GLU A 152 -4.04 13.59 -8.10
C GLU A 152 -3.16 12.94 -7.01
N GLU A 153 -3.52 13.20 -5.75
CA GLU A 153 -3.11 12.39 -4.61
C GLU A 153 -4.19 11.35 -4.32
N VAL A 154 -3.80 10.08 -4.21
CA VAL A 154 -4.69 8.94 -4.02
C VAL A 154 -4.29 8.18 -2.77
N LEU A 155 -5.26 7.87 -1.91
CA LEU A 155 -5.06 6.98 -0.78
C LEU A 155 -5.24 5.53 -1.23
N VAL A 156 -4.29 4.67 -0.85
CA VAL A 156 -4.35 3.23 -1.11
C VAL A 156 -4.16 2.48 0.20
N ILE A 157 -5.15 1.68 0.61
CA ILE A 157 -5.02 0.84 1.80
C ILE A 157 -4.62 -0.58 1.40
N SER A 158 -3.50 -1.03 1.95
CA SER A 158 -2.88 -2.31 1.65
C SER A 158 -2.24 -2.92 2.91
N HIS A 159 -1.12 -3.63 2.78
CA HIS A 159 -0.55 -4.45 3.85
C HIS A 159 0.97 -4.23 3.98
N GLY A 160 1.48 -4.46 5.20
CA GLY A 160 2.86 -4.11 5.54
C GLY A 160 3.91 -4.90 4.77
N GLY A 161 3.69 -6.18 4.53
CA GLY A 161 4.65 -7.05 3.84
C GLY A 161 4.82 -6.67 2.38
N VAL A 162 3.71 -6.50 1.64
CA VAL A 162 3.76 -6.15 0.22
C VAL A 162 4.25 -4.72 -0.01
N ILE A 163 3.90 -3.75 0.85
CA ILE A 163 4.44 -2.37 0.76
C ILE A 163 5.98 -2.40 0.90
N ARG A 164 6.50 -3.12 1.88
CA ARG A 164 7.96 -3.29 2.05
C ARG A 164 8.61 -3.98 0.86
N ALA A 165 7.94 -4.99 0.28
CA ALA A 165 8.42 -5.67 -0.91
C ALA A 165 8.55 -4.71 -2.10
N VAL A 166 7.54 -3.85 -2.35
CA VAL A 166 7.60 -2.81 -3.38
C VAL A 166 8.76 -1.85 -3.12
N ARG A 167 8.89 -1.32 -1.90
CA ARG A 167 9.99 -0.41 -1.55
C ARG A 167 11.36 -1.01 -1.83
N ARG A 168 11.58 -2.29 -1.43
CA ARG A 168 12.85 -3.01 -1.70
C ARG A 168 13.09 -3.20 -3.20
N LEU A 169 12.07 -3.59 -3.96
CA LEU A 169 12.20 -3.79 -5.41
C LEU A 169 12.55 -2.48 -6.13
N LEU A 170 12.08 -1.33 -5.62
CA LEU A 170 12.41 0.00 -6.13
C LEU A 170 13.73 0.57 -5.58
N GLY A 171 14.49 -0.20 -4.79
CA GLY A 171 15.77 0.22 -4.22
C GLY A 171 15.68 1.23 -3.08
N ALA A 172 14.50 1.43 -2.50
CA ALA A 172 14.30 2.31 -1.35
C ALA A 172 14.70 1.61 -0.03
N THR A 173 15.07 2.43 0.97
CA THR A 173 15.40 1.92 2.31
C THR A 173 14.23 1.13 2.90
N ASP A 174 14.53 -0.06 3.44
CA ASP A 174 13.53 -0.84 4.16
C ASP A 174 13.12 -0.12 5.43
N ALA A 175 11.81 -0.01 5.65
CA ALA A 175 11.22 0.63 6.81
C ALA A 175 10.17 -0.29 7.42
N ARG A 176 10.11 -0.32 8.74
CA ARG A 176 9.04 -1.04 9.43
C ARG A 176 7.71 -0.36 9.14
N MET A 177 6.73 -1.13 8.67
CA MET A 177 5.37 -0.67 8.42
C MET A 177 4.49 -1.09 9.60
N SER A 178 4.32 -0.20 10.58
CA SER A 178 3.32 -0.36 11.65
C SER A 178 1.90 -0.21 11.07
N ASN A 179 0.86 -0.56 11.83
CA ASN A 179 -0.51 -0.29 11.40
C ASN A 179 -0.67 1.22 11.18
N LEU A 180 -1.32 1.59 10.08
CA LEU A 180 -1.45 2.98 9.60
C LEU A 180 -0.14 3.72 9.26
N SER A 181 1.03 3.06 9.27
CA SER A 181 2.19 3.64 8.57
C SER A 181 1.94 3.59 7.07
N ALA A 182 2.34 4.63 6.36
CA ALA A 182 2.18 4.78 4.92
C ALA A 182 3.50 5.13 4.24
N SER A 183 3.58 4.84 2.95
CA SER A 183 4.68 5.27 2.09
C SER A 183 4.13 6.01 0.89
N TRP A 184 4.79 7.09 0.51
CA TRP A 184 4.52 7.77 -0.73
C TRP A 184 5.12 7.02 -1.92
N PHE A 185 4.40 7.02 -3.03
CA PHE A 185 4.88 6.55 -4.33
C PHE A 185 4.48 7.56 -5.40
N ASP A 186 5.44 7.99 -6.20
CA ASP A 186 5.19 8.83 -7.37
C ASP A 186 5.11 7.97 -8.62
N VAL A 187 4.05 8.12 -9.39
CA VAL A 187 3.80 7.35 -10.62
C VAL A 187 3.74 8.30 -11.82
N ARG A 188 4.60 8.04 -12.82
CA ARG A 188 4.65 8.79 -14.09
C ARG A 188 4.63 7.81 -15.26
N GLY A 189 3.50 7.69 -15.94
CA GLY A 189 3.31 6.63 -16.92
C GLY A 189 3.46 5.25 -16.27
N THR A 190 4.45 4.47 -16.66
CA THR A 190 4.77 3.16 -16.04
C THR A 190 5.91 3.21 -15.01
N ALA A 191 6.54 4.37 -14.83
CA ALA A 191 7.62 4.54 -13.87
C ALA A 191 7.06 4.82 -12.47
N VAL A 192 7.51 4.04 -11.49
CA VAL A 192 7.14 4.18 -10.08
C VAL A 192 8.39 4.43 -9.26
N THR A 193 8.36 5.42 -8.39
CA THR A 193 9.44 5.70 -7.43
C THR A 193 8.89 5.73 -6.01
N ALA A 194 9.64 5.20 -5.06
CA ALA A 194 9.27 5.24 -3.65
C ALA A 194 9.78 6.53 -2.99
N GLY A 195 8.90 7.19 -2.26
CA GLY A 195 9.18 8.35 -1.44
C GLY A 195 9.31 8.02 0.05
N ASP A 196 9.01 9.02 0.88
CA ASP A 196 9.12 8.92 2.32
C ASP A 196 8.07 8.00 2.94
N VAL A 197 8.40 7.52 4.13
CA VAL A 197 7.45 6.82 5.01
C VAL A 197 6.92 7.83 6.02
N VAL A 198 5.61 7.80 6.24
CA VAL A 198 4.90 8.65 7.20
C VAL A 198 4.05 7.78 8.12
N ASP A 199 3.76 8.25 9.31
CA ASP A 199 2.83 7.59 10.23
C ASP A 199 1.51 8.37 10.27
N LEU A 200 0.42 7.70 9.90
CA LEU A 200 -0.91 8.32 9.91
C LEU A 200 -1.56 8.23 11.31
N ALA A 201 -1.00 7.43 12.22
CA ALA A 201 -1.47 7.37 13.59
C ALA A 201 -1.00 8.57 14.43
N ASP A 202 0.19 9.14 14.09
CA ASP A 202 0.85 10.22 14.84
C ASP A 202 0.99 11.53 14.03
N ALA A 203 0.49 11.57 12.80
CA ALA A 203 0.61 12.78 11.97
C ALA A 203 -0.16 13.93 12.63
N ALA A 204 0.58 14.92 13.12
CA ALA A 204 -0.03 16.21 13.44
C ALA A 204 -0.73 16.75 12.18
N PRO A 205 -1.92 17.39 12.30
CA PRO A 205 -2.63 17.89 11.13
C PRO A 205 -1.68 18.77 10.32
N THR A 206 -1.39 18.37 9.08
CA THR A 206 -0.65 19.21 8.14
C THR A 206 -1.57 20.34 7.72
N GLY A 207 -1.83 21.24 8.69
CA GLY A 207 -2.59 22.44 8.47
C GLY A 207 -1.77 23.43 7.64
N THR A 208 -1.98 23.40 6.32
CA THR A 208 -1.88 24.67 5.58
C THR A 208 -3.26 25.29 5.69
N ALA A 209 -3.44 26.05 6.78
CA ALA A 209 -4.55 26.99 6.86
C ALA A 209 -4.38 28.03 5.74
N LEU A 210 -5.40 28.20 4.95
CA LEU A 210 -5.72 29.44 4.26
C LEU A 210 -6.87 30.13 4.95
#